data_cbfc3191c07ca803debf59bebf6c5849
#
_entry.id   cbfc3191c07ca803debf59bebf6c5849
#
_cell.length_a   1.000
_cell.length_b   1.000
_cell.length_c   1.000
_cell.angle_alpha   90.00
_cell.angle_beta   90.00
_cell.angle_gamma   90.00
#
_symmetry.space_group_name_H-M   'P 1'
#
loop_
_entity.id
_entity.type
_entity.pdbx_description
1 polymer ?
#
loop_
_entity_poly.entity_id
_entity_poly.type
_entity_poly.pdbx_seq_one_letter_code
_entity_poly.pdbx_strand_id
1 'polypeptide(L)'
;MSLKKKKSMLLRSVLSALVLGGGLLSAPAFAQSAGSMQPDSAANAVLFEKHTWTEIQSGVAAGVTTIIIPVGGTEQSGPYIAVGKHNERATYLAEQIAEKTGKTLVAPVVAYVPEGGTSPRSSHMRFPGTITVPPDVFEKLLVSAGESFQVQGFKLIAFVGDHGGYQKYMEKAAAVLNQKWHGTGAKALYVSGFYTVIAHQYADWLKQQGFGKDVGQHADISDTSLMLAVDPSMVRQDALRHSGAPSAQEGIYGGDPRKASASLGQAGLAMQINAAVQAIQSARGF
;
A
#
# COMPACT_ATOMS: atom_id res chain seq x y z
N MET A 1 -16.70 17.82 -76.80
CA MET A 1 -16.16 18.94 -77.60
C MET A 1 -14.84 19.33 -76.99
N SER A 2 -13.82 18.95 -77.64
CA SER A 2 -12.78 19.64 -78.41
C SER A 2 -11.69 20.24 -77.52
N LEU A 3 -10.53 19.61 -77.50
CA LEU A 3 -9.36 19.68 -78.38
C LEU A 3 -8.35 20.78 -78.03
N LYS A 4 -7.15 20.30 -77.81
CA LYS A 4 -5.87 20.65 -78.49
C LYS A 4 -5.10 21.74 -77.79
N LYS A 5 -3.81 21.78 -77.77
CA LYS A 5 -2.63 21.08 -78.31
C LYS A 5 -1.38 21.77 -77.75
N LYS A 6 -0.31 21.00 -77.45
CA LYS A 6 1.04 21.08 -77.96
C LYS A 6 1.81 22.39 -77.92
N LYS A 7 3.05 22.30 -77.37
CA LYS A 7 4.41 22.36 -77.98
C LYS A 7 5.43 22.62 -76.91
N SER A 8 6.42 21.81 -76.57
CA SER A 8 7.69 21.42 -77.25
C SER A 8 8.62 22.58 -77.56
N MET A 9 9.78 22.57 -76.92
CA MET A 9 11.15 22.78 -77.46
C MET A 9 12.13 22.93 -76.31
N LEU A 10 13.02 21.96 -76.07
CA LEU A 10 14.42 21.77 -76.50
C LEU A 10 15.33 23.01 -76.31
N LEU A 11 16.33 22.90 -75.49
CA LEU A 11 17.74 22.64 -75.85
C LEU A 11 18.71 23.28 -74.83
N ARG A 12 19.68 22.51 -74.47
CA ARG A 12 21.14 22.67 -74.30
C ARG A 12 21.71 22.79 -72.90
N SER A 13 22.36 21.72 -72.64
CA SER A 13 23.57 21.42 -71.89
C SER A 13 24.43 22.62 -71.47
N VAL A 14 24.89 22.68 -70.22
CA VAL A 14 26.25 22.94 -69.84
C VAL A 14 26.59 22.07 -68.64
N LEU A 15 27.64 21.27 -68.82
CA LEU A 15 28.31 20.44 -67.82
C LEU A 15 29.11 21.37 -66.91
N SER A 16 28.99 21.31 -65.64
CA SER A 16 30.00 21.67 -64.69
C SER A 16 29.96 20.80 -63.48
N ALA A 17 30.94 19.91 -63.39
CA ALA A 17 31.21 19.09 -62.24
C ALA A 17 31.70 19.99 -61.08
N LEU A 18 31.04 19.83 -59.92
CA LEU A 18 31.62 20.22 -58.65
C LEU A 18 31.42 19.08 -57.66
N VAL A 19 32.51 18.42 -57.35
CA VAL A 19 32.67 17.48 -56.26
C VAL A 19 32.63 18.28 -54.96
N LEU A 20 31.70 18.01 -54.08
CA LEU A 20 31.81 18.40 -52.67
C LEU A 20 31.08 17.40 -51.81
N GLY A 21 31.86 16.78 -51.01
CA GLY A 21 31.75 16.21 -49.69
C GLY A 21 30.37 15.72 -49.21
N GLY A 22 30.19 14.42 -49.20
CA GLY A 22 29.11 13.78 -48.43
C GLY A 22 29.33 13.96 -46.93
N GLY A 23 28.66 14.93 -46.34
CA GLY A 23 28.47 14.97 -44.90
C GLY A 23 27.28 14.09 -44.52
N LEU A 24 27.53 12.90 -44.04
CA LEU A 24 26.57 12.10 -43.31
C LEU A 24 26.20 12.86 -42.04
N LEU A 25 25.06 13.51 -42.05
CA LEU A 25 24.39 13.96 -40.82
C LEU A 25 23.90 12.73 -40.10
N SER A 26 24.74 12.18 -39.23
CA SER A 26 24.31 11.25 -38.19
C SER A 26 23.38 12.02 -37.24
N ALA A 27 22.07 11.69 -37.30
CA ALA A 27 21.15 12.07 -36.25
C ALA A 27 21.64 11.46 -34.93
N PRO A 28 21.69 12.24 -33.84
CA PRO A 28 22.02 11.67 -32.56
C PRO A 28 20.89 10.66 -32.21
N ALA A 29 21.23 9.39 -32.18
CA ALA A 29 20.42 8.41 -31.49
C ALA A 29 20.38 8.80 -30.01
N PHE A 30 19.26 9.33 -29.56
CA PHE A 30 18.98 9.41 -28.13
C PHE A 30 18.90 7.97 -27.64
N ALA A 31 20.02 7.42 -27.22
CA ALA A 31 20.00 6.27 -26.35
C ALA A 31 19.32 6.73 -25.06
N GLN A 32 18.03 6.41 -24.91
CA GLN A 32 17.36 6.44 -23.63
C GLN A 32 18.13 5.46 -22.74
N SER A 33 18.97 6.01 -21.86
CA SER A 33 19.51 5.24 -20.76
C SER A 33 18.30 4.70 -19.99
N ALA A 34 18.13 3.37 -20.00
CA ALA A 34 17.23 2.72 -19.08
C ALA A 34 17.67 3.14 -17.67
N GLY A 35 16.95 4.08 -17.10
CA GLY A 35 17.18 4.53 -15.73
C GLY A 35 17.02 3.32 -14.83
N SER A 36 18.13 2.86 -14.27
CA SER A 36 18.08 1.90 -13.17
C SER A 36 17.30 2.56 -12.04
N MET A 37 16.35 1.85 -11.46
CA MET A 37 15.71 2.27 -10.20
C MET A 37 16.84 2.48 -9.18
N GLN A 38 17.22 3.73 -8.96
CA GLN A 38 18.13 4.13 -7.88
C GLN A 38 17.39 5.10 -6.97
N PRO A 39 16.84 4.63 -5.86
CA PRO A 39 16.27 5.51 -4.85
C PRO A 39 17.37 6.05 -3.94
N ASP A 40 17.21 7.29 -3.48
CA ASP A 40 18.13 7.98 -2.56
C ASP A 40 18.22 7.34 -1.17
N SER A 41 17.39 6.31 -0.88
CA SER A 41 17.50 5.43 0.28
C SER A 41 16.81 4.09 0.02
N ALA A 42 17.27 3.02 0.67
CA ALA A 42 16.64 1.69 0.59
C ALA A 42 15.14 1.72 1.01
N ALA A 43 14.79 2.57 1.98
CA ALA A 43 13.42 2.74 2.46
C ALA A 43 12.44 3.29 1.41
N ASN A 44 12.91 4.10 0.45
CA ASN A 44 12.07 4.62 -0.63
C ASN A 44 11.94 3.66 -1.82
N ALA A 45 12.78 2.61 -1.86
CA ALA A 45 12.86 1.71 -3.00
C ALA A 45 11.59 0.90 -3.26
N VAL A 46 10.75 0.69 -2.25
CA VAL A 46 9.52 -0.09 -2.37
C VAL A 46 8.25 0.76 -2.45
N LEU A 47 8.31 2.07 -2.13
CA LEU A 47 7.15 2.95 -2.15
C LEU A 47 6.80 3.39 -3.57
N PHE A 48 5.65 2.96 -4.08
CA PHE A 48 5.17 3.27 -5.44
C PHE A 48 5.18 4.77 -5.74
N GLU A 49 4.72 5.59 -4.81
CA GLU A 49 4.61 7.05 -4.96
C GLU A 49 5.95 7.81 -4.96
N LYS A 50 7.06 7.11 -4.70
CA LYS A 50 8.41 7.67 -4.79
C LYS A 50 9.08 7.43 -6.15
N HIS A 51 8.41 6.70 -7.04
CA HIS A 51 8.91 6.41 -8.39
C HIS A 51 8.24 7.28 -9.43
N THR A 52 9.00 7.62 -10.47
CA THR A 52 8.45 8.21 -11.69
C THR A 52 7.70 7.15 -12.50
N TRP A 53 6.83 7.57 -13.41
CA TRP A 53 6.09 6.63 -14.26
C TRP A 53 7.01 5.75 -15.13
N THR A 54 8.18 6.26 -15.56
CA THR A 54 9.17 5.52 -16.33
C THR A 54 9.88 4.45 -15.51
N GLU A 55 10.16 4.73 -14.24
CA GLU A 55 10.71 3.75 -13.29
C GLU A 55 9.71 2.63 -13.01
N ILE A 56 8.43 2.96 -12.80
CA ILE A 56 7.36 1.97 -12.65
C ILE A 56 7.28 1.07 -13.90
N GLN A 57 7.25 1.65 -15.10
CA GLN A 57 7.21 0.90 -16.35
C GLN A 57 8.40 -0.04 -16.49
N SER A 58 9.61 0.45 -16.22
CA SER A 58 10.83 -0.35 -16.27
C SER A 58 10.85 -1.45 -15.22
N GLY A 59 10.39 -1.14 -13.99
CA GLY A 59 10.28 -2.10 -12.91
C GLY A 59 9.33 -3.25 -13.24
N VAL A 60 8.15 -2.94 -13.78
CA VAL A 60 7.17 -3.95 -14.21
C VAL A 60 7.75 -4.82 -15.33
N ALA A 61 8.42 -4.23 -16.32
CA ALA A 61 9.11 -4.97 -17.39
C ALA A 61 10.23 -5.89 -16.84
N ALA A 62 10.90 -5.49 -15.76
CA ALA A 62 11.91 -6.27 -15.03
C ALA A 62 11.32 -7.30 -14.06
N GLY A 63 10.00 -7.45 -14.01
CA GLY A 63 9.30 -8.45 -13.20
C GLY A 63 8.88 -8.00 -11.81
N VAL A 64 8.85 -6.70 -11.53
CA VAL A 64 8.21 -6.12 -10.33
C VAL A 64 6.71 -6.12 -10.57
N THR A 65 6.06 -7.24 -10.29
CA THR A 65 4.65 -7.49 -10.67
C THR A 65 3.70 -7.67 -9.49
N THR A 66 4.18 -7.48 -8.27
CA THR A 66 3.34 -7.48 -7.08
C THR A 66 3.22 -6.07 -6.53
N ILE A 67 2.02 -5.69 -6.10
CA ILE A 67 1.80 -4.46 -5.33
C ILE A 67 0.98 -4.78 -4.08
N ILE A 68 1.40 -4.22 -2.95
CA ILE A 68 0.66 -4.26 -1.69
C ILE A 68 -0.11 -2.96 -1.56
N ILE A 69 -1.41 -3.04 -1.31
CA ILE A 69 -2.24 -1.89 -0.95
C ILE A 69 -2.44 -1.94 0.57
N PRO A 70 -1.69 -1.11 1.33
CA PRO A 70 -1.89 -1.02 2.77
C PRO A 70 -3.19 -0.28 3.06
N VAL A 71 -3.99 -0.83 3.96
CA VAL A 71 -5.23 -0.23 4.44
C VAL A 71 -5.08 0.08 5.91
N GLY A 72 -5.05 1.36 6.21
CA GLY A 72 -4.92 1.89 7.56
C GLY A 72 -6.27 2.22 8.18
N GLY A 73 -6.51 3.49 8.37
CA GLY A 73 -7.68 4.08 9.01
C GLY A 73 -7.27 5.23 9.92
N THR A 74 -8.13 6.20 10.03
CA THR A 74 -7.93 7.34 10.94
C THR A 74 -9.02 7.31 11.99
N GLU A 75 -8.67 6.80 13.19
CA GLU A 75 -9.62 6.59 14.26
C GLU A 75 -9.07 7.01 15.63
N GLN A 76 -9.97 7.31 16.55
CA GLN A 76 -9.62 7.46 17.95
C GLN A 76 -8.97 6.16 18.49
N SER A 77 -7.97 6.29 19.35
CA SER A 77 -7.27 5.16 19.98
C SER A 77 -6.91 5.48 21.42
N GLY A 78 -7.94 5.86 22.18
CA GLY A 78 -7.77 6.42 23.52
C GLY A 78 -7.07 7.77 23.48
N PRO A 79 -6.74 8.36 24.66
CA PRO A 79 -6.08 9.65 24.73
C PRO A 79 -4.56 9.59 24.54
N TYR A 80 -3.99 8.39 24.37
CA TYR A 80 -2.54 8.21 24.40
C TYR A 80 -1.92 7.82 23.05
N ILE A 81 -2.68 7.36 22.09
CA ILE A 81 -2.19 7.01 20.77
C ILE A 81 -2.76 7.98 19.73
N ALA A 82 -1.92 8.46 18.82
CA ALA A 82 -2.35 9.36 17.76
C ALA A 82 -3.34 8.67 16.82
N VAL A 83 -4.30 9.44 16.30
CA VAL A 83 -5.41 8.91 15.47
C VAL A 83 -4.99 8.24 14.17
N GLY A 84 -3.77 8.49 13.69
CA GLY A 84 -3.19 7.90 12.48
C GLY A 84 -2.44 6.58 12.70
N LYS A 85 -2.55 5.94 13.87
CA LYS A 85 -1.77 4.72 14.21
C LYS A 85 -1.83 3.63 13.13
N HIS A 86 -3.01 3.39 12.58
CA HIS A 86 -3.21 2.35 11.56
C HIS A 86 -2.54 2.69 10.24
N ASN A 87 -2.49 3.98 9.88
CA ASN A 87 -1.80 4.41 8.66
C ASN A 87 -0.30 4.16 8.76
N GLU A 88 0.32 4.57 9.88
CA GLU A 88 1.74 4.36 10.14
C GLU A 88 2.10 2.87 10.17
N ARG A 89 1.35 2.07 10.95
CA ARG A 89 1.61 0.63 11.05
C ARG A 89 1.42 -0.10 9.73
N ALA A 90 0.32 0.18 9.00
CA ALA A 90 0.05 -0.46 7.72
C ALA A 90 1.13 -0.14 6.69
N THR A 91 1.60 1.11 6.62
CA THR A 91 2.68 1.53 5.72
C THR A 91 3.98 0.83 6.09
N TYR A 92 4.44 0.97 7.33
CA TYR A 92 5.67 0.35 7.82
C TYR A 92 5.69 -1.18 7.57
N LEU A 93 4.61 -1.87 7.92
CA LEU A 93 4.51 -3.31 7.75
C LEU A 93 4.51 -3.71 6.26
N ALA A 94 3.81 -2.95 5.41
CA ALA A 94 3.81 -3.20 3.97
C ALA A 94 5.20 -3.04 3.35
N GLU A 95 5.98 -2.04 3.78
CA GLU A 95 7.37 -1.85 3.38
C GLU A 95 8.23 -3.07 3.77
N GLN A 96 8.16 -3.48 5.05
CA GLN A 96 8.90 -4.65 5.54
C GLN A 96 8.51 -5.95 4.80
N ILE A 97 7.25 -6.11 4.45
CA ILE A 97 6.76 -7.25 3.66
C ILE A 97 7.28 -7.16 2.23
N ALA A 98 7.25 -5.99 1.60
CA ALA A 98 7.72 -5.79 0.24
C ALA A 98 9.22 -6.05 0.10
N GLU A 99 10.04 -5.58 1.04
CA GLU A 99 11.48 -5.84 1.10
C GLU A 99 11.76 -7.36 1.19
N LYS A 100 11.06 -8.08 2.08
CA LYS A 100 11.24 -9.52 2.27
C LYS A 100 10.75 -10.36 1.09
N THR A 101 9.69 -9.94 0.43
CA THR A 101 9.13 -10.67 -0.72
C THR A 101 9.87 -10.38 -2.00
N GLY A 102 10.54 -9.22 -2.13
CA GLY A 102 11.19 -8.74 -3.35
C GLY A 102 10.23 -8.58 -4.53
N LYS A 103 10.61 -7.88 -5.57
CA LYS A 103 9.75 -7.64 -6.76
C LYS A 103 8.34 -7.14 -6.41
N THR A 104 8.25 -6.34 -5.35
CA THR A 104 7.01 -5.83 -4.77
C THR A 104 7.13 -4.35 -4.54
N LEU A 105 6.09 -3.60 -4.90
CA LEU A 105 5.91 -2.20 -4.49
C LEU A 105 4.78 -2.07 -3.49
N VAL A 106 4.77 -0.96 -2.78
CA VAL A 106 3.75 -0.58 -1.79
C VAL A 106 3.00 0.64 -2.32
N ALA A 107 1.70 0.52 -2.49
CA ALA A 107 0.83 1.62 -2.88
C ALA A 107 0.66 2.65 -1.75
N PRO A 108 0.21 3.88 -2.04
CA PRO A 108 -0.20 4.82 -1.01
C PRO A 108 -1.23 4.19 -0.05
N VAL A 109 -1.09 4.50 1.26
CA VAL A 109 -1.98 3.95 2.27
C VAL A 109 -3.42 4.44 2.09
N VAL A 110 -4.39 3.55 2.24
CA VAL A 110 -5.82 3.90 2.27
C VAL A 110 -6.20 4.30 3.69
N ALA A 111 -6.26 5.61 3.95
CA ALA A 111 -6.53 6.19 5.26
C ALA A 111 -8.02 6.46 5.55
N TYR A 112 -8.86 6.47 4.53
CA TYR A 112 -10.30 6.71 4.62
C TYR A 112 -11.04 5.38 4.52
N VAL A 113 -11.52 4.89 5.67
CA VAL A 113 -12.12 3.56 5.83
C VAL A 113 -13.43 3.65 6.62
N PRO A 114 -14.26 2.60 6.66
CA PRO A 114 -15.47 2.58 7.50
C PRO A 114 -15.14 2.51 9.00
N GLU A 115 -15.48 3.56 9.76
CA GLU A 115 -15.24 3.66 11.22
C GLU A 115 -16.52 3.91 12.05
N GLY A 116 -17.67 3.85 11.40
CA GLY A 116 -18.98 4.04 12.05
C GLY A 116 -19.88 5.02 11.32
N GLY A 117 -21.04 5.30 11.92
CA GLY A 117 -22.04 6.20 11.37
C GLY A 117 -21.79 7.65 11.73
N THR A 118 -22.19 8.56 10.84
CA THR A 118 -22.14 10.01 11.06
C THR A 118 -23.45 10.56 11.62
N SER A 119 -24.59 9.91 11.35
CA SER A 119 -25.90 10.34 11.80
C SER A 119 -26.82 9.12 12.02
N PRO A 120 -27.05 8.71 13.28
CA PRO A 120 -26.36 9.17 14.49
C PRO A 120 -24.88 8.72 14.53
N ARG A 121 -24.06 9.47 15.25
CA ARG A 121 -22.65 9.08 15.45
C ARG A 121 -22.56 7.76 16.20
N SER A 122 -21.81 6.80 15.64
CA SER A 122 -21.65 5.46 16.23
C SER A 122 -20.21 4.98 16.14
N SER A 123 -19.87 3.92 16.86
CA SER A 123 -18.52 3.33 16.92
C SER A 123 -17.46 4.39 17.24
N HIS A 124 -16.31 4.38 16.55
CA HIS A 124 -15.22 5.34 16.74
C HIS A 124 -15.60 6.78 16.36
N MET A 125 -16.63 6.97 15.52
CA MET A 125 -17.15 8.30 15.15
C MET A 125 -17.75 9.07 16.33
N ARG A 126 -17.95 8.46 17.49
CA ARG A 126 -18.34 9.17 18.72
C ARG A 126 -17.26 10.11 19.25
N PHE A 127 -16.00 9.87 18.87
CA PHE A 127 -14.84 10.65 19.30
C PHE A 127 -14.35 11.58 18.19
N PRO A 128 -13.83 12.77 18.52
CA PRO A 128 -13.13 13.63 17.56
C PRO A 128 -11.89 12.93 16.97
N GLY A 129 -11.49 13.35 15.77
CA GLY A 129 -10.31 12.82 15.08
C GLY A 129 -10.56 11.57 14.25
N THR A 130 -11.74 10.92 14.38
CA THR A 130 -12.11 9.78 13.54
C THR A 130 -12.70 10.23 12.22
N ILE A 131 -12.28 9.60 11.12
CA ILE A 131 -12.80 9.82 9.76
C ILE A 131 -13.47 8.54 9.28
N THR A 132 -14.62 8.64 8.63
CA THR A 132 -15.32 7.47 8.09
C THR A 132 -15.79 7.71 6.66
N VAL A 133 -15.85 6.63 5.89
CA VAL A 133 -16.54 6.57 4.59
C VAL A 133 -17.56 5.43 4.59
N PRO A 134 -18.62 5.49 3.78
CA PRO A 134 -19.55 4.36 3.63
C PRO A 134 -18.82 3.09 3.14
N PRO A 135 -19.23 1.91 3.60
CA PRO A 135 -18.58 0.64 3.22
C PRO A 135 -18.57 0.38 1.71
N ASP A 136 -19.60 0.76 0.99
CA ASP A 136 -19.69 0.58 -0.46
C ASP A 136 -18.74 1.52 -1.22
N VAL A 137 -18.49 2.73 -0.69
CA VAL A 137 -17.49 3.67 -1.24
C VAL A 137 -16.09 3.10 -1.03
N PHE A 138 -15.80 2.58 0.16
CA PHE A 138 -14.54 1.95 0.47
C PHE A 138 -14.26 0.72 -0.42
N GLU A 139 -15.25 -0.15 -0.58
CA GLU A 139 -15.13 -1.33 -1.45
C GLU A 139 -14.86 -0.92 -2.91
N LYS A 140 -15.60 0.06 -3.45
CA LYS A 140 -15.39 0.61 -4.79
C LYS A 140 -14.01 1.23 -4.96
N LEU A 141 -13.51 1.93 -3.94
CA LEU A 141 -12.14 2.49 -3.93
C LEU A 141 -11.10 1.39 -4.12
N LEU A 142 -11.19 0.31 -3.33
CA LEU A 142 -10.25 -0.80 -3.41
C LEU A 142 -10.31 -1.52 -4.76
N VAL A 143 -11.51 -1.74 -5.29
CA VAL A 143 -11.69 -2.32 -6.62
C VAL A 143 -11.05 -1.43 -7.69
N SER A 144 -11.33 -0.13 -7.67
CA SER A 144 -10.78 0.82 -8.66
C SER A 144 -9.26 0.94 -8.56
N ALA A 145 -8.71 0.94 -7.34
CA ALA A 145 -7.26 0.93 -7.14
C ALA A 145 -6.63 -0.36 -7.70
N GLY A 146 -7.24 -1.52 -7.43
CA GLY A 146 -6.78 -2.80 -7.96
C GLY A 146 -6.79 -2.84 -9.49
N GLU A 147 -7.86 -2.38 -10.13
CA GLU A 147 -7.96 -2.27 -11.59
C GLU A 147 -6.87 -1.34 -12.16
N SER A 148 -6.60 -0.21 -11.50
CA SER A 148 -5.57 0.73 -11.92
C SER A 148 -4.17 0.10 -11.91
N PHE A 149 -3.83 -0.72 -10.93
CA PHE A 149 -2.56 -1.43 -10.89
C PHE A 149 -2.50 -2.57 -11.91
N GLN A 150 -3.60 -3.29 -12.09
CA GLN A 150 -3.65 -4.39 -13.05
C GLN A 150 -3.37 -3.93 -14.48
N VAL A 151 -3.96 -2.80 -14.93
CA VAL A 151 -3.72 -2.25 -16.29
C VAL A 151 -2.31 -1.73 -16.48
N GLN A 152 -1.57 -1.44 -15.40
CA GLN A 152 -0.15 -1.08 -15.42
C GLN A 152 0.78 -2.30 -15.51
N GLY A 153 0.24 -3.52 -15.42
CA GLY A 153 0.99 -4.76 -15.57
C GLY A 153 1.29 -5.50 -14.27
N PHE A 154 0.82 -5.00 -13.11
CA PHE A 154 0.88 -5.78 -11.88
C PHE A 154 0.01 -7.03 -11.98
N LYS A 155 0.55 -8.17 -11.51
CA LYS A 155 -0.11 -9.49 -11.59
C LYS A 155 -0.71 -9.92 -10.26
N LEU A 156 -0.13 -9.49 -9.14
CA LEU A 156 -0.63 -9.76 -7.81
C LEU A 156 -0.87 -8.46 -7.07
N ILE A 157 -2.13 -8.20 -6.74
CA ILE A 157 -2.57 -7.05 -5.93
C ILE A 157 -2.96 -7.59 -4.55
N ALA A 158 -2.17 -7.28 -3.52
CA ALA A 158 -2.36 -7.78 -2.16
C ALA A 158 -2.92 -6.70 -1.24
N PHE A 159 -4.07 -6.94 -0.62
CA PHE A 159 -4.65 -6.07 0.41
C PHE A 159 -4.18 -6.52 1.79
N VAL A 160 -3.53 -5.64 2.53
CA VAL A 160 -3.17 -5.82 3.94
C VAL A 160 -3.87 -4.75 4.78
N GLY A 161 -4.60 -5.14 5.80
CA GLY A 161 -5.43 -4.21 6.57
C GLY A 161 -5.23 -4.34 8.07
N ASP A 162 -4.95 -3.22 8.73
CA ASP A 162 -4.53 -3.14 10.13
C ASP A 162 -5.68 -2.97 11.13
N HIS A 163 -6.93 -2.81 10.67
CA HIS A 163 -8.11 -2.62 11.53
C HIS A 163 -9.20 -3.66 11.26
N GLY A 164 -9.91 -4.11 12.30
CA GLY A 164 -10.89 -5.19 12.22
C GLY A 164 -12.18 -4.85 11.48
N GLY A 165 -12.60 -3.59 11.52
CA GLY A 165 -13.93 -3.17 11.07
C GLY A 165 -14.19 -3.32 9.58
N TYR A 166 -13.14 -3.34 8.76
CA TYR A 166 -13.29 -3.38 7.30
C TYR A 166 -12.78 -4.67 6.63
N GLN A 167 -12.31 -5.67 7.37
CA GLN A 167 -11.73 -6.90 6.81
C GLN A 167 -12.62 -7.56 5.76
N LYS A 168 -13.91 -7.72 6.04
CA LYS A 168 -14.89 -8.31 5.11
C LYS A 168 -15.05 -7.55 3.80
N TYR A 169 -14.81 -6.25 3.79
CA TYR A 169 -14.93 -5.44 2.57
C TYR A 169 -13.70 -5.56 1.69
N MET A 170 -12.50 -5.76 2.28
CA MET A 170 -11.29 -6.10 1.52
C MET A 170 -11.40 -7.48 0.88
N GLU A 171 -11.90 -8.47 1.61
CA GLU A 171 -12.17 -9.81 1.09
C GLU A 171 -13.14 -9.75 -0.10
N LYS A 172 -14.23 -8.99 0.03
CA LYS A 172 -15.21 -8.80 -1.03
C LYS A 172 -14.61 -8.07 -2.25
N ALA A 173 -13.81 -7.02 -2.04
CA ALA A 173 -13.12 -6.32 -3.12
C ALA A 173 -12.18 -7.28 -3.89
N ALA A 174 -11.41 -8.12 -3.17
CA ALA A 174 -10.56 -9.13 -3.80
C ALA A 174 -11.38 -10.15 -4.61
N ALA A 175 -12.51 -10.59 -4.09
CA ALA A 175 -13.41 -11.52 -4.81
C ALA A 175 -13.96 -10.88 -6.10
N VAL A 176 -14.41 -9.62 -6.05
CA VAL A 176 -14.89 -8.88 -7.23
C VAL A 176 -13.80 -8.76 -8.30
N LEU A 177 -12.57 -8.42 -7.90
CA LEU A 177 -11.45 -8.30 -8.82
C LEU A 177 -11.08 -9.66 -9.44
N ASN A 178 -11.04 -10.74 -8.66
CA ASN A 178 -10.75 -12.08 -9.16
C ASN A 178 -11.80 -12.58 -10.14
N GLN A 179 -13.07 -12.24 -9.94
CA GLN A 179 -14.12 -12.53 -10.88
C GLN A 179 -13.90 -11.78 -12.21
N LYS A 180 -13.57 -10.48 -12.15
CA LYS A 180 -13.28 -9.66 -13.35
C LYS A 180 -12.05 -10.14 -14.11
N TRP A 181 -11.03 -10.63 -13.40
CA TRP A 181 -9.74 -11.02 -13.98
C TRP A 181 -9.61 -12.50 -14.29
N HIS A 182 -10.72 -13.24 -14.24
CA HIS A 182 -10.71 -14.65 -14.59
C HIS A 182 -10.06 -14.87 -15.97
N GLY A 183 -9.04 -15.72 -16.04
CA GLY A 183 -8.31 -16.03 -17.28
C GLY A 183 -7.27 -14.98 -17.72
N THR A 184 -7.07 -13.87 -17.00
CA THR A 184 -6.09 -12.83 -17.36
C THR A 184 -4.69 -13.06 -16.80
N GLY A 185 -4.54 -13.99 -15.85
CA GLY A 185 -3.29 -14.21 -15.11
C GLY A 185 -3.01 -13.15 -14.03
N ALA A 186 -3.94 -12.24 -13.75
CA ALA A 186 -3.89 -11.34 -12.61
C ALA A 186 -4.72 -11.87 -11.43
N LYS A 187 -4.33 -11.55 -10.21
CA LYS A 187 -4.98 -12.02 -8.99
C LYS A 187 -5.01 -10.93 -7.94
N ALA A 188 -6.14 -10.78 -7.26
CA ALA A 188 -6.24 -10.01 -6.02
C ALA A 188 -6.18 -10.97 -4.82
N LEU A 189 -5.40 -10.61 -3.80
CA LEU A 189 -5.21 -11.38 -2.59
C LEU A 189 -5.64 -10.55 -1.38
N TYR A 190 -6.66 -10.98 -0.65
CA TYR A 190 -6.91 -10.52 0.70
C TYR A 190 -6.04 -11.33 1.67
N VAL A 191 -5.10 -10.64 2.34
CA VAL A 191 -4.15 -11.27 3.26
C VAL A 191 -4.77 -11.33 4.66
N SER A 192 -5.70 -12.26 4.89
CA SER A 192 -6.43 -12.39 6.15
C SER A 192 -5.51 -12.62 7.35
N GLY A 193 -4.45 -13.40 7.16
CA GLY A 193 -3.46 -13.70 8.20
C GLY A 193 -2.77 -12.46 8.78
N PHE A 194 -2.67 -11.37 8.01
CA PHE A 194 -2.08 -10.12 8.48
C PHE A 194 -2.81 -9.56 9.71
N TYR A 195 -4.13 -9.57 9.71
CA TYR A 195 -4.95 -9.10 10.85
C TYR A 195 -5.19 -10.20 11.88
N THR A 196 -5.57 -11.40 11.44
CA THR A 196 -6.00 -12.46 12.35
C THR A 196 -4.90 -12.94 13.29
N VAL A 197 -3.63 -12.84 12.87
CA VAL A 197 -2.48 -13.20 13.71
C VAL A 197 -2.38 -12.32 14.96
N ILE A 198 -2.78 -11.06 14.87
CA ILE A 198 -2.80 -10.15 16.03
C ILE A 198 -3.93 -10.49 16.99
N ALA A 199 -5.12 -10.71 16.44
CA ALA A 199 -6.30 -11.00 17.25
C ALA A 199 -6.20 -12.35 18.00
N HIS A 200 -5.36 -13.26 17.51
CA HIS A 200 -5.23 -14.62 18.08
C HIS A 200 -3.82 -14.91 18.58
N GLN A 201 -2.85 -15.15 17.71
CA GLN A 201 -1.52 -15.62 18.09
C GLN A 201 -0.76 -14.63 18.97
N TYR A 202 -0.78 -13.35 18.61
CA TYR A 202 -0.12 -12.31 19.39
C TYR A 202 -0.84 -12.06 20.73
N ALA A 203 -2.16 -12.01 20.72
CA ALA A 203 -2.94 -11.89 21.96
C ALA A 203 -2.68 -13.06 22.92
N ASP A 204 -2.61 -14.30 22.41
CA ASP A 204 -2.32 -15.47 23.23
C ASP A 204 -0.87 -15.48 23.71
N TRP A 205 0.07 -15.03 22.89
CA TRP A 205 1.47 -14.85 23.31
C TRP A 205 1.59 -13.81 24.44
N LEU A 206 0.91 -12.66 24.35
CA LEU A 206 0.87 -11.67 25.42
C LEU A 206 0.30 -12.24 26.74
N LYS A 207 -0.75 -13.06 26.65
CA LYS A 207 -1.30 -13.76 27.83
C LYS A 207 -0.28 -14.69 28.47
N GLN A 208 0.48 -15.44 27.66
CA GLN A 208 1.56 -16.31 28.12
C GLN A 208 2.73 -15.53 28.74
N GLN A 209 2.97 -14.30 28.31
CA GLN A 209 3.93 -13.39 28.94
C GLN A 209 3.43 -12.74 30.25
N GLY A 210 2.23 -13.10 30.71
CA GLY A 210 1.65 -12.59 31.96
C GLY A 210 0.77 -11.35 31.82
N PHE A 211 0.50 -10.91 30.59
CA PHE A 211 -0.32 -9.70 30.31
C PHE A 211 -1.80 -9.99 30.01
N GLY A 212 -2.31 -11.15 30.42
CA GLY A 212 -3.67 -11.55 30.07
C GLY A 212 -4.79 -10.57 30.46
N LYS A 213 -4.60 -9.81 31.55
CA LYS A 213 -5.56 -8.78 31.99
C LYS A 213 -5.42 -7.47 31.20
N ASP A 214 -4.30 -7.28 30.56
CA ASP A 214 -3.95 -6.04 29.84
C ASP A 214 -4.33 -6.13 28.35
N VAL A 215 -4.62 -7.35 27.85
CA VAL A 215 -5.12 -7.61 26.48
C VAL A 215 -6.60 -7.33 26.40
N GLY A 216 -7.02 -6.51 25.45
CA GLY A 216 -8.40 -6.10 25.20
C GLY A 216 -8.78 -6.16 23.73
N GLN A 217 -9.56 -5.17 23.30
CA GLN A 217 -10.09 -5.10 21.95
C GLN A 217 -9.63 -3.88 21.17
N HIS A 218 -9.20 -2.81 21.87
CA HIS A 218 -8.85 -1.54 21.24
C HIS A 218 -8.06 -0.63 22.19
N ALA A 219 -7.00 0.01 21.67
CA ALA A 219 -6.10 0.90 22.38
C ALA A 219 -5.52 0.28 23.68
N ASP A 220 -5.38 -1.01 23.71
CA ASP A 220 -4.86 -1.83 24.81
C ASP A 220 -3.34 -2.00 24.76
N ILE A 221 -2.80 -2.93 25.53
CA ILE A 221 -1.37 -3.26 25.52
C ILE A 221 -0.89 -3.70 24.13
N SER A 222 -1.71 -4.42 23.39
CA SER A 222 -1.38 -4.90 22.03
C SER A 222 -1.20 -3.73 21.06
N ASP A 223 -2.23 -2.90 20.91
CA ASP A 223 -2.22 -1.73 20.04
C ASP A 223 -1.08 -0.76 20.36
N THR A 224 -0.91 -0.49 21.66
CA THR A 224 0.10 0.47 22.15
C THR A 224 1.51 -0.07 21.94
N SER A 225 1.74 -1.38 22.20
CA SER A 225 3.06 -1.99 22.02
C SER A 225 3.46 -2.03 20.55
N LEU A 226 2.54 -2.40 19.64
CA LEU A 226 2.78 -2.39 18.21
C LEU A 226 3.14 -0.97 17.73
N MET A 227 2.43 0.05 18.21
CA MET A 227 2.73 1.43 17.83
C MET A 227 4.08 1.92 18.39
N LEU A 228 4.40 1.59 19.63
CA LEU A 228 5.71 1.90 20.22
C LEU A 228 6.87 1.25 19.44
N ALA A 229 6.64 0.09 18.85
CA ALA A 229 7.65 -0.62 18.06
C ALA A 229 7.85 -0.04 16.65
N VAL A 230 6.83 0.62 16.08
CA VAL A 230 6.89 1.27 14.77
C VAL A 230 7.37 2.70 14.90
N ASP A 231 6.65 3.51 15.68
CA ASP A 231 6.96 4.92 15.91
C ASP A 231 6.55 5.35 17.34
N PRO A 232 7.51 5.41 18.27
CA PRO A 232 7.24 5.84 19.64
C PRO A 232 6.66 7.26 19.76
N SER A 233 6.87 8.13 18.78
CA SER A 233 6.35 9.50 18.79
C SER A 233 4.83 9.57 18.69
N MET A 234 4.21 8.51 18.13
CA MET A 234 2.76 8.36 18.03
C MET A 234 2.09 8.04 19.37
N VAL A 235 2.86 7.70 20.43
CA VAL A 235 2.35 7.36 21.75
C VAL A 235 2.74 8.43 22.76
N ARG A 236 1.77 8.95 23.49
CA ARG A 236 1.95 9.96 24.56
C ARG A 236 2.40 9.25 25.85
N GLN A 237 3.62 8.71 25.84
CA GLN A 237 4.14 7.81 26.87
C GLN A 237 4.13 8.42 28.28
N ASP A 238 4.46 9.72 28.43
CA ASP A 238 4.44 10.39 29.72
C ASP A 238 3.02 10.48 30.29
N ALA A 239 2.06 10.87 29.47
CA ALA A 239 0.66 10.92 29.87
C ALA A 239 0.13 9.51 30.21
N LEU A 240 0.51 8.50 29.43
CA LEU A 240 0.14 7.12 29.67
C LEU A 240 0.68 6.58 31.00
N ARG A 241 1.93 6.86 31.33
CA ARG A 241 2.54 6.43 32.60
C ARG A 241 1.86 7.02 33.83
N HIS A 242 1.32 8.21 33.74
CA HIS A 242 0.63 8.89 34.82
C HIS A 242 -0.91 8.78 34.75
N SER A 243 -1.41 7.94 33.84
CA SER A 243 -2.86 7.76 33.65
C SER A 243 -3.51 6.98 34.78
N GLY A 244 -4.81 7.22 34.97
CA GLY A 244 -5.68 6.38 35.80
C GLY A 244 -5.97 5.03 35.17
N ALA A 245 -6.95 4.31 35.72
CA ALA A 245 -7.44 3.08 35.10
C ALA A 245 -8.08 3.38 33.74
N PRO A 246 -7.76 2.61 32.68
CA PRO A 246 -8.33 2.83 31.35
C PRO A 246 -9.85 2.61 31.35
N SER A 247 -10.56 3.36 30.51
CA SER A 247 -12.01 3.33 30.45
C SER A 247 -12.56 3.40 29.03
N ALA A 248 -13.75 2.84 28.81
CA ALA A 248 -14.47 2.94 27.55
C ALA A 248 -14.90 4.39 27.23
N GLN A 249 -15.07 5.23 28.25
CA GLN A 249 -15.37 6.65 28.08
C GLN A 249 -14.20 7.40 27.45
N GLU A 250 -12.98 6.93 27.66
CA GLU A 250 -11.76 7.45 27.03
C GLU A 250 -11.42 6.77 25.71
N GLY A 251 -12.26 5.83 25.26
CA GLY A 251 -12.04 5.12 24.00
C GLY A 251 -11.05 3.96 24.09
N ILE A 252 -10.80 3.42 25.29
CA ILE A 252 -9.98 2.22 25.50
C ILE A 252 -10.94 1.07 25.82
N TYR A 253 -10.90 -0.02 25.03
CA TYR A 253 -11.89 -1.09 25.17
C TYR A 253 -11.25 -2.40 25.63
N GLY A 254 -11.46 -2.73 26.90
CA GLY A 254 -11.27 -4.06 27.47
C GLY A 254 -9.86 -4.44 27.87
N GLY A 255 -8.87 -3.57 27.75
CA GLY A 255 -7.50 -3.85 28.13
C GLY A 255 -6.81 -2.67 28.82
N ASP A 256 -5.52 -2.82 29.14
CA ASP A 256 -4.72 -1.78 29.80
C ASP A 256 -3.42 -1.50 29.03
N PRO A 257 -3.25 -0.31 28.45
CA PRO A 257 -2.04 0.04 27.68
C PRO A 257 -0.81 0.39 28.53
N ARG A 258 -0.94 0.58 29.87
CA ARG A 258 0.12 1.18 30.72
C ARG A 258 1.41 0.36 30.79
N LYS A 259 1.35 -0.95 30.52
CA LYS A 259 2.52 -1.84 30.49
C LYS A 259 3.04 -2.11 29.07
N ALA A 260 2.51 -1.40 28.08
CA ALA A 260 2.97 -1.55 26.71
C ALA A 260 4.46 -1.19 26.55
N SER A 261 5.14 -1.89 25.68
CA SER A 261 6.52 -1.65 25.32
C SER A 261 6.84 -1.97 23.88
N ALA A 262 7.86 -1.31 23.33
CA ALA A 262 8.33 -1.61 21.97
C ALA A 262 8.79 -3.07 21.82
N SER A 263 9.40 -3.66 22.86
CA SER A 263 9.85 -5.07 22.81
C SER A 263 8.68 -6.05 22.68
N LEU A 264 7.57 -5.80 23.36
CA LEU A 264 6.34 -6.60 23.15
C LEU A 264 5.80 -6.41 21.73
N GLY A 265 5.80 -5.17 21.22
CA GLY A 265 5.33 -4.86 19.88
C GLY A 265 6.13 -5.55 18.77
N GLN A 266 7.46 -5.64 18.91
CA GLN A 266 8.32 -6.32 17.92
C GLN A 266 7.90 -7.77 17.67
N ALA A 267 7.45 -8.49 18.70
CA ALA A 267 6.94 -9.86 18.53
C ALA A 267 5.68 -9.91 17.64
N GLY A 268 4.73 -8.99 17.87
CA GLY A 268 3.51 -8.89 17.06
C GLY A 268 3.80 -8.50 15.61
N LEU A 269 4.66 -7.49 15.40
CA LEU A 269 5.07 -7.07 14.05
C LEU A 269 5.72 -8.23 13.28
N ALA A 270 6.61 -9.00 13.92
CA ALA A 270 7.24 -10.15 13.30
C ALA A 270 6.20 -11.21 12.87
N MET A 271 5.18 -11.46 13.68
CA MET A 271 4.10 -12.39 13.35
C MET A 271 3.29 -11.89 12.14
N GLN A 272 2.93 -10.60 12.08
CA GLN A 272 2.21 -10.01 10.95
C GLN A 272 3.01 -10.09 9.64
N ILE A 273 4.27 -9.69 9.70
CA ILE A 273 5.17 -9.73 8.54
C ILE A 273 5.28 -11.16 8.01
N ASN A 274 5.55 -12.13 8.89
CA ASN A 274 5.73 -13.53 8.49
C ASN A 274 4.46 -14.10 7.84
N ALA A 275 3.30 -13.86 8.43
CA ALA A 275 2.01 -14.32 7.89
C ALA A 275 1.75 -13.73 6.49
N ALA A 276 2.02 -12.44 6.29
CA ALA A 276 1.81 -11.80 5.00
C ALA A 276 2.82 -12.23 3.94
N VAL A 277 4.10 -12.35 4.32
CA VAL A 277 5.16 -12.85 3.41
C VAL A 277 4.81 -14.24 2.89
N GLN A 278 4.42 -15.16 3.78
CA GLN A 278 4.00 -16.51 3.39
C GLN A 278 2.81 -16.51 2.44
N ALA A 279 1.79 -15.71 2.73
CA ALA A 279 0.60 -15.62 1.88
C ALA A 279 0.91 -15.07 0.48
N ILE A 280 1.73 -14.01 0.39
CA ILE A 280 2.12 -13.39 -0.87
C ILE A 280 3.02 -14.33 -1.68
N GLN A 281 4.00 -14.98 -1.06
CA GLN A 281 4.88 -15.94 -1.74
C GLN A 281 4.09 -17.14 -2.26
N SER A 282 3.16 -17.67 -1.49
CA SER A 282 2.28 -18.76 -1.93
C SER A 282 1.36 -18.33 -3.09
N ALA A 283 0.91 -17.09 -3.09
CA ALA A 283 0.04 -16.57 -4.16
C ALA A 283 0.79 -16.30 -5.48
N ARG A 284 2.12 -16.13 -5.45
CA ARG A 284 2.97 -15.95 -6.65
C ARG A 284 3.31 -17.24 -7.39
N GLY A 285 3.15 -18.37 -6.74
CA GLY A 285 3.50 -19.70 -7.30
C GLY A 285 2.50 -20.24 -8.32
N PHE A 286 1.72 -19.36 -8.97
CA PHE A 286 0.73 -19.72 -9.97
C PHE A 286 1.08 -19.11 -11.33
#